data_a767713404f25bef56ee412277737e44
#
_entry.id   a767713404f25bef56ee412277737e44
#
_cell.length_a   1.000
_cell.length_b   1.000
_cell.length_c   1.000
_cell.angle_alpha   90.00
_cell.angle_beta   90.00
_cell.angle_gamma   90.00
#
_symmetry.space_group_name_H-M   'P 1'
#
loop_
_entity.id
_entity.type
_entity.pdbx_description
1 polymer ?
#
loop_
_entity_poly.entity_id
_entity_poly.type
_entity_poly.pdbx_seq_one_letter_code
_entity_poly.pdbx_strand_id
1 'polypeptide(L)'
;MKLNRVNAPIRDQVLKHIRKAIVGGKFQPGERLSEPKLCMFVGASRTTIREALRHLESEGLVKAVPQKGTVVATITAEEAKQMYEVRQELEGFMCRLFAERATPNARAALRRSMGLLEMHAENQDLENQIAESNAFYKILAEGCGNEILSFLLLSLHARISFLRSMSLSRPGRSLESVKELKALFEALERGDADAACQASTHHVAEAKSSALRYLNESCEEGPTA
;
A
#
# COMPACT_ATOMS: atom_id res chain seq x y z
N MET A 1 4.57 -8.72 35.68
CA MET A 1 3.28 -8.56 34.97
C MET A 1 3.41 -9.26 33.61
N LYS A 2 2.80 -10.42 33.43
CA LYS A 2 2.92 -11.18 32.17
C LYS A 2 1.78 -10.74 31.23
N LEU A 3 2.13 -10.06 30.16
CA LEU A 3 1.19 -9.78 29.05
C LEU A 3 0.98 -11.05 28.23
N ASN A 4 -0.25 -11.55 28.19
CA ASN A 4 -0.61 -12.72 27.38
C ASN A 4 -0.66 -12.30 25.90
N ARG A 5 0.26 -12.82 25.07
CA ARG A 5 0.47 -12.50 23.64
C ARG A 5 -0.32 -13.44 22.71
N VAL A 6 -1.56 -13.76 22.97
CA VAL A 6 -2.28 -14.76 22.13
C VAL A 6 -3.22 -14.16 21.10
N ASN A 7 -3.61 -12.87 21.19
CA ASN A 7 -4.38 -12.18 20.14
C ASN A 7 -3.81 -10.77 19.93
N ALA A 8 -3.72 -10.32 18.68
CA ALA A 8 -3.41 -8.92 18.40
C ALA A 8 -4.38 -8.03 19.19
N PRO A 9 -3.91 -6.98 19.88
CA PRO A 9 -4.78 -6.09 20.65
C PRO A 9 -5.98 -5.66 19.79
N ILE A 10 -7.17 -5.58 20.37
CA ILE A 10 -8.40 -5.16 19.65
C ILE A 10 -8.15 -3.88 18.84
N ARG A 11 -7.34 -2.98 19.38
CA ARG A 11 -6.88 -1.77 18.67
C ARG A 11 -6.25 -2.06 17.32
N ASP A 12 -5.35 -3.02 17.22
CA ASP A 12 -4.61 -3.34 15.98
C ASP A 12 -5.54 -3.99 14.94
N GLN A 13 -6.52 -4.76 15.40
CA GLN A 13 -7.56 -5.32 14.53
C GLN A 13 -8.44 -4.19 13.97
N VAL A 14 -8.90 -3.27 14.82
CA VAL A 14 -9.69 -2.10 14.43
C VAL A 14 -8.92 -1.23 13.43
N LEU A 15 -7.66 -0.92 13.73
CA LEU A 15 -6.77 -0.18 12.84
C LEU A 15 -6.66 -0.84 11.47
N LYS A 16 -6.41 -2.15 11.42
CA LYS A 16 -6.32 -2.93 10.19
C LYS A 16 -7.62 -2.90 9.39
N HIS A 17 -8.78 -3.02 10.04
CA HIS A 17 -10.08 -3.00 9.37
C HIS A 17 -10.41 -1.63 8.77
N ILE A 18 -10.16 -0.54 9.51
CA ILE A 18 -10.41 0.82 9.00
C ILE A 18 -9.45 1.14 7.86
N ARG A 19 -8.15 0.81 8.01
CA ARG A 19 -7.16 0.98 6.93
C ARG A 19 -7.58 0.23 5.66
N LYS A 20 -7.98 -1.04 5.78
CA LYS A 20 -8.46 -1.84 4.64
C LYS A 20 -9.68 -1.19 3.97
N ALA A 21 -10.61 -0.65 4.74
CA ALA A 21 -11.79 0.03 4.22
C ALA A 21 -11.45 1.35 3.49
N ILE A 22 -10.45 2.10 3.96
CA ILE A 22 -9.97 3.31 3.28
C ILE A 22 -9.26 2.95 1.97
N VAL A 23 -8.26 2.05 2.04
CA VAL A 23 -7.47 1.64 0.88
C VAL A 23 -8.34 0.93 -0.16
N GLY A 24 -9.32 0.15 0.26
CA GLY A 24 -10.28 -0.53 -0.62
C GLY A 24 -11.41 0.37 -1.14
N GLY A 25 -11.36 1.69 -0.89
CA GLY A 25 -12.31 2.66 -1.43
C GLY A 25 -13.72 2.63 -0.80
N LYS A 26 -13.92 1.88 0.30
CA LYS A 26 -15.20 1.88 1.02
C LYS A 26 -15.47 3.25 1.70
N PHE A 27 -14.42 3.94 2.10
CA PHE A 27 -14.44 5.33 2.53
C PHE A 27 -13.69 6.16 1.49
N GLN A 28 -14.40 7.11 0.88
CA GLN A 28 -13.88 7.91 -0.23
C GLN A 28 -12.91 9.01 0.25
N PRO A 29 -11.94 9.44 -0.57
CA PRO A 29 -11.11 10.61 -0.27
C PRO A 29 -11.96 11.82 0.10
N GLY A 30 -11.64 12.49 1.22
CA GLY A 30 -12.40 13.62 1.76
C GLY A 30 -13.67 13.25 2.54
N GLU A 31 -14.07 11.97 2.55
CA GLU A 31 -15.24 11.51 3.32
C GLU A 31 -15.00 11.69 4.82
N ARG A 32 -16.04 12.18 5.53
CA ARG A 32 -16.00 12.32 6.98
C ARG A 32 -16.14 10.96 7.68
N LEU A 33 -15.18 10.65 8.53
CA LEU A 33 -15.16 9.46 9.39
C LEU A 33 -15.69 9.83 10.79
N SER A 34 -16.99 9.67 11.01
CA SER A 34 -17.56 9.92 12.34
C SER A 34 -17.31 8.73 13.29
N GLU A 35 -16.93 9.02 14.53
CA GLU A 35 -16.71 7.96 15.55
C GLU A 35 -17.92 7.02 15.71
N PRO A 36 -19.20 7.51 15.78
CA PRO A 36 -20.36 6.62 15.88
C PRO A 36 -20.48 5.67 14.68
N LYS A 37 -20.26 6.16 13.44
CA LYS A 37 -20.29 5.32 12.22
C LYS A 37 -19.22 4.23 12.28
N LEU A 38 -18.00 4.59 12.71
CA LEU A 38 -16.91 3.63 12.84
C LEU A 38 -17.13 2.63 13.99
N CYS A 39 -17.68 3.07 15.12
CA CYS A 39 -18.04 2.15 16.22
C CYS A 39 -19.03 1.06 15.75
N MET A 40 -20.04 1.44 14.98
CA MET A 40 -20.99 0.48 14.39
C MET A 40 -20.34 -0.39 13.33
N PHE A 41 -19.45 0.17 12.53
CA PHE A 41 -18.79 -0.54 11.42
C PHE A 41 -17.85 -1.66 11.89
N VAL A 42 -17.07 -1.43 12.96
CA VAL A 42 -16.08 -2.40 13.46
C VAL A 42 -16.43 -3.03 14.80
N GLY A 43 -17.52 -2.63 15.45
CA GLY A 43 -17.94 -3.19 16.74
C GLY A 43 -17.01 -2.83 17.91
N ALA A 44 -16.38 -1.64 17.90
CA ALA A 44 -15.39 -1.23 18.88
C ALA A 44 -15.83 0.01 19.69
N SER A 45 -15.18 0.22 20.86
CA SER A 45 -15.44 1.37 21.71
C SER A 45 -14.97 2.68 21.07
N ARG A 46 -15.56 3.83 21.47
CA ARG A 46 -15.12 5.16 21.01
C ARG A 46 -13.64 5.44 21.30
N THR A 47 -13.14 4.98 22.44
CA THR A 47 -11.73 5.14 22.82
C THR A 47 -10.83 4.41 21.82
N THR A 48 -11.14 3.16 21.50
CA THR A 48 -10.39 2.34 20.53
C THR A 48 -10.42 2.97 19.13
N ILE A 49 -11.57 3.52 18.70
CA ILE A 49 -11.71 4.23 17.42
C ILE A 49 -10.82 5.47 17.39
N ARG A 50 -10.81 6.30 18.46
CA ARG A 50 -9.94 7.49 18.53
C ARG A 50 -8.47 7.16 18.44
N GLU A 51 -8.03 6.12 19.14
CA GLU A 51 -6.64 5.64 19.05
C GLU A 51 -6.29 5.16 17.64
N ALA A 52 -7.18 4.39 17.01
CA ALA A 52 -7.00 3.96 15.63
C ALA A 52 -6.95 5.14 14.64
N LEU A 53 -7.84 6.13 14.79
CA LEU A 53 -7.84 7.34 13.95
C LEU A 53 -6.55 8.16 14.12
N ARG A 54 -6.04 8.34 15.34
CA ARG A 54 -4.75 9.02 15.57
C ARG A 54 -3.59 8.28 14.89
N HIS A 55 -3.61 6.95 14.92
CA HIS A 55 -2.59 6.16 14.23
C HIS A 55 -2.71 6.29 12.71
N LEU A 56 -3.93 6.24 12.15
CA LEU A 56 -4.16 6.48 10.73
C LEU A 56 -3.77 7.90 10.30
N GLU A 57 -3.91 8.88 11.20
CA GLU A 57 -3.47 10.24 10.97
C GLU A 57 -1.93 10.34 10.90
N SER A 58 -1.21 9.66 11.80
CA SER A 58 0.26 9.57 11.72
C SER A 58 0.75 8.85 10.47
N GLU A 59 -0.05 7.93 9.91
CA GLU A 59 0.21 7.28 8.62
C GLU A 59 -0.19 8.16 7.41
N GLY A 60 -0.90 9.26 7.65
CA GLY A 60 -1.39 10.17 6.61
C GLY A 60 -2.57 9.63 5.79
N LEU A 61 -3.29 8.62 6.28
CA LEU A 61 -4.51 8.09 5.65
C LEU A 61 -5.77 8.89 6.02
N VAL A 62 -5.73 9.60 7.13
CA VAL A 62 -6.79 10.50 7.54
C VAL A 62 -6.18 11.82 8.01
N LYS A 63 -6.98 12.88 8.06
CA LYS A 63 -6.58 14.19 8.60
C LYS A 63 -7.69 14.80 9.46
N ALA A 64 -7.33 15.48 10.54
CA ALA A 64 -8.25 16.30 11.30
C ALA A 64 -8.49 17.62 10.57
N VAL A 65 -9.76 17.94 10.30
CA VAL A 65 -10.15 19.21 9.67
C VAL A 65 -11.00 20.00 10.67
N PRO A 66 -10.63 21.26 10.97
CA PRO A 66 -11.42 22.11 11.86
C PRO A 66 -12.88 22.11 11.47
N GLN A 67 -13.78 21.98 12.45
CA GLN A 67 -15.25 21.93 12.30
C GLN A 67 -15.83 20.73 11.54
N LYS A 68 -15.04 20.03 10.69
CA LYS A 68 -15.48 18.81 9.97
C LYS A 68 -15.13 17.52 10.72
N GLY A 69 -14.14 17.56 11.64
CA GLY A 69 -13.64 16.36 12.33
C GLY A 69 -12.64 15.57 11.46
N THR A 70 -12.53 14.27 11.70
CA THR A 70 -11.61 13.42 10.94
C THR A 70 -12.20 13.08 9.57
N VAL A 71 -11.40 13.26 8.52
CA VAL A 71 -11.76 12.91 7.14
C VAL A 71 -10.70 12.00 6.53
N VAL A 72 -11.06 11.18 5.55
CA VAL A 72 -10.09 10.42 4.73
C VAL A 72 -9.16 11.42 4.02
N ALA A 73 -7.87 11.17 4.05
CA ALA A 73 -6.91 12.05 3.41
C ALA A 73 -7.16 12.11 1.89
N THR A 74 -6.97 13.28 1.33
CA THR A 74 -6.89 13.49 -0.12
C THR A 74 -5.42 13.64 -0.49
N ILE A 75 -5.00 13.06 -1.59
CA ILE A 75 -3.65 13.22 -2.14
C ILE A 75 -3.80 14.06 -3.42
N THR A 76 -3.07 15.14 -3.51
CA THR A 76 -3.00 15.96 -4.74
C THR A 76 -2.12 15.26 -5.78
N ALA A 77 -2.29 15.62 -7.06
CA ALA A 77 -1.44 15.09 -8.14
C ALA A 77 0.05 15.43 -7.90
N GLU A 78 0.34 16.61 -7.34
CA GLU A 78 1.71 17.02 -7.01
C GLU A 78 2.30 16.19 -5.85
N GLU A 79 1.53 15.96 -4.76
CA GLU A 79 1.97 15.09 -3.66
C GLU A 79 2.18 13.64 -4.14
N ALA A 80 1.30 13.15 -5.01
CA ALA A 80 1.45 11.83 -5.62
C ALA A 80 2.75 11.76 -6.45
N LYS A 81 3.03 12.77 -7.29
CA LYS A 81 4.25 12.85 -8.08
C LYS A 81 5.51 12.78 -7.21
N GLN A 82 5.57 13.60 -6.16
CA GLN A 82 6.70 13.62 -5.22
C GLN A 82 6.86 12.27 -4.50
N MET A 83 5.77 11.63 -4.10
CA MET A 83 5.81 10.31 -3.50
C MET A 83 6.36 9.24 -4.45
N TYR A 84 5.96 9.28 -5.73
CA TYR A 84 6.47 8.35 -6.73
C TYR A 84 7.95 8.58 -7.05
N GLU A 85 8.46 9.80 -7.01
CA GLU A 85 9.89 10.10 -7.15
C GLU A 85 10.72 9.44 -6.04
N VAL A 86 10.29 9.59 -4.79
CA VAL A 86 10.93 8.90 -3.64
C VAL A 86 10.84 7.38 -3.79
N ARG A 87 9.70 6.85 -4.20
CA ARG A 87 9.51 5.41 -4.40
C ARG A 87 10.45 4.83 -5.44
N GLN A 88 10.63 5.50 -6.59
CA GLN A 88 11.49 5.01 -7.66
C GLN A 88 12.92 4.76 -7.15
N GLU A 89 13.47 5.70 -6.40
CA GLU A 89 14.81 5.59 -5.85
C GLU A 89 14.90 4.51 -4.76
N LEU A 90 14.02 4.57 -3.77
CA LEU A 90 14.08 3.67 -2.62
C LEU A 90 13.70 2.23 -2.99
N GLU A 91 12.66 2.03 -3.82
CA GLU A 91 12.22 0.69 -4.22
C GLU A 91 13.21 0.06 -5.21
N GLY A 92 13.79 0.84 -6.14
CA GLY A 92 14.87 0.37 -7.02
C GLY A 92 16.10 -0.08 -6.23
N PHE A 93 16.53 0.71 -5.26
CA PHE A 93 17.65 0.35 -4.38
C PHE A 93 17.34 -0.87 -3.51
N MET A 94 16.12 -0.95 -2.97
CA MET A 94 15.65 -2.14 -2.22
C MET A 94 15.72 -3.41 -3.07
N CYS A 95 15.25 -3.37 -4.30
CA CYS A 95 15.25 -4.53 -5.20
C CYS A 95 16.67 -4.97 -5.57
N ARG A 96 17.60 -4.02 -5.79
CA ARG A 96 19.03 -4.29 -5.96
C ARG A 96 19.58 -5.07 -4.77
N LEU A 97 19.40 -4.55 -3.56
CA LEU A 97 19.88 -5.18 -2.34
C LEU A 97 19.24 -6.55 -2.08
N PHE A 98 17.95 -6.71 -2.39
CA PHE A 98 17.27 -8.00 -2.26
C PHE A 98 17.88 -9.04 -3.23
N ALA A 99 18.14 -8.67 -4.48
CA ALA A 99 18.79 -9.55 -5.45
C ALA A 99 20.15 -10.06 -4.94
N GLU A 100 20.93 -9.19 -4.28
CA GLU A 100 22.27 -9.50 -3.74
C GLU A 100 22.23 -10.29 -2.43
N ARG A 101 21.26 -10.04 -1.53
CA ARG A 101 21.35 -10.42 -0.12
C ARG A 101 20.25 -11.32 0.38
N ALA A 102 19.15 -11.47 -0.39
CA ALA A 102 17.99 -12.22 0.08
C ALA A 102 18.30 -13.66 0.41
N THR A 103 17.83 -14.10 1.58
CA THR A 103 17.95 -15.50 2.02
C THR A 103 17.07 -16.43 1.15
N PRO A 104 17.38 -17.75 1.09
CA PRO A 104 16.52 -18.72 0.41
C PRO A 104 15.06 -18.67 0.90
N ASN A 105 14.83 -18.42 2.20
CA ASN A 105 13.49 -18.31 2.77
C ASN A 105 12.76 -17.07 2.25
N ALA A 106 13.42 -15.91 2.15
CA ALA A 106 12.85 -14.68 1.60
C ALA A 106 12.49 -14.86 0.12
N ARG A 107 13.36 -15.48 -0.68
CA ARG A 107 13.10 -15.82 -2.09
C ARG A 107 11.90 -16.77 -2.23
N ALA A 108 11.81 -17.81 -1.39
CA ALA A 108 10.67 -18.73 -1.40
C ALA A 108 9.36 -18.02 -0.99
N ALA A 109 9.40 -17.09 -0.04
CA ALA A 109 8.24 -16.28 0.32
C ALA A 109 7.81 -15.37 -0.85
N LEU A 110 8.76 -14.72 -1.53
CA LEU A 110 8.49 -13.86 -2.68
C LEU A 110 7.86 -14.64 -3.84
N ARG A 111 8.34 -15.86 -4.11
CA ARG A 111 7.77 -16.74 -5.14
C ARG A 111 6.32 -17.11 -4.86
N ARG A 112 5.97 -17.43 -3.60
CA ARG A 112 4.57 -17.68 -3.22
C ARG A 112 3.70 -16.44 -3.41
N SER A 113 4.21 -15.28 -3.00
CA SER A 113 3.52 -14.00 -3.15
C SER A 113 3.28 -13.66 -4.63
N MET A 114 4.26 -13.91 -5.52
CA MET A 114 4.09 -13.70 -6.96
C MET A 114 2.98 -14.58 -7.54
N GLY A 115 2.91 -15.86 -7.17
CA GLY A 115 1.85 -16.77 -7.62
C GLY A 115 0.45 -16.31 -7.14
N LEU A 116 0.34 -15.76 -5.93
CA LEU A 116 -0.92 -15.21 -5.44
C LEU A 116 -1.31 -13.93 -6.19
N LEU A 117 -0.36 -13.07 -6.53
CA LEU A 117 -0.60 -11.88 -7.36
C LEU A 117 -1.17 -12.24 -8.73
N GLU A 118 -0.58 -13.23 -9.41
CA GLU A 118 -1.07 -13.73 -10.70
C GLU A 118 -2.52 -14.26 -10.56
N MET A 119 -2.77 -15.10 -9.56
CA MET A 119 -4.09 -15.67 -9.30
C MET A 119 -5.15 -14.59 -9.03
N HIS A 120 -4.85 -13.59 -8.19
CA HIS A 120 -5.82 -12.53 -7.88
C HIS A 120 -6.10 -11.63 -9.09
N ALA A 121 -5.10 -11.34 -9.92
CA ALA A 121 -5.29 -10.55 -11.14
C ALA A 121 -6.12 -11.28 -12.18
N GLU A 122 -5.90 -12.57 -12.39
CA GLU A 122 -6.69 -13.42 -13.30
C GLU A 122 -8.16 -13.52 -12.85
N ASN A 123 -8.40 -13.60 -11.54
CA ASN A 123 -9.74 -13.63 -10.96
C ASN A 123 -10.38 -12.24 -10.83
N GLN A 124 -9.72 -11.17 -11.26
CA GLN A 124 -10.17 -9.78 -11.13
C GLN A 124 -10.46 -9.38 -9.66
N ASP A 125 -9.78 -10.02 -8.70
CA ASP A 125 -9.90 -9.78 -7.26
C ASP A 125 -8.97 -8.64 -6.85
N LEU A 126 -9.38 -7.42 -7.15
CA LEU A 126 -8.58 -6.21 -6.92
C LEU A 126 -8.23 -6.02 -5.44
N GLU A 127 -9.15 -6.33 -4.53
CA GLU A 127 -8.94 -6.16 -3.09
C GLU A 127 -7.79 -7.04 -2.58
N ASN A 128 -7.81 -8.32 -2.92
CA ASN A 128 -6.76 -9.25 -2.51
C ASN A 128 -5.47 -9.03 -3.32
N GLN A 129 -5.53 -8.58 -4.56
CA GLN A 129 -4.35 -8.17 -5.33
C GLN A 129 -3.62 -6.98 -4.68
N ILE A 130 -4.33 -5.96 -4.19
CA ILE A 130 -3.73 -4.84 -3.45
C ILE A 130 -3.08 -5.34 -2.16
N ALA A 131 -3.77 -6.19 -1.42
CA ALA A 131 -3.25 -6.77 -0.18
C ALA A 131 -1.99 -7.60 -0.43
N GLU A 132 -1.98 -8.42 -1.47
CA GLU A 132 -0.83 -9.24 -1.84
C GLU A 132 0.33 -8.41 -2.41
N SER A 133 0.04 -7.35 -3.18
CA SER A 133 1.08 -6.38 -3.59
C SER A 133 1.77 -5.77 -2.37
N ASN A 134 1.02 -5.45 -1.32
CA ASN A 134 1.57 -4.93 -0.07
C ASN A 134 2.45 -5.98 0.63
N ALA A 135 2.05 -7.26 0.61
CA ALA A 135 2.85 -8.36 1.16
C ALA A 135 4.13 -8.59 0.35
N PHE A 136 4.07 -8.56 -0.98
CA PHE A 136 5.21 -8.65 -1.89
C PHE A 136 6.28 -7.61 -1.58
N TYR A 137 5.90 -6.34 -1.48
CA TYR A 137 6.83 -5.26 -1.14
C TYR A 137 7.35 -5.33 0.29
N LYS A 138 6.56 -5.82 1.23
CA LYS A 138 7.00 -6.08 2.60
C LYS A 138 8.10 -7.16 2.63
N ILE A 139 7.94 -8.25 1.88
CA ILE A 139 8.95 -9.30 1.75
C ILE A 139 10.25 -8.73 1.18
N LEU A 140 10.17 -7.87 0.16
CA LEU A 140 11.35 -7.19 -0.41
C LEU A 140 12.04 -6.30 0.62
N ALA A 141 11.28 -5.48 1.35
CA ALA A 141 11.82 -4.57 2.36
C ALA A 141 12.51 -5.32 3.51
N GLU A 142 11.90 -6.40 4.01
CA GLU A 142 12.46 -7.22 5.09
C GLU A 142 13.65 -8.06 4.60
N GLY A 143 13.64 -8.47 3.33
CA GLY A 143 14.68 -9.34 2.73
C GLY A 143 15.87 -8.59 2.14
N CYS A 144 15.83 -7.25 1.99
CA CYS A 144 16.92 -6.49 1.38
C CYS A 144 18.18 -6.35 2.26
N GLY A 145 18.10 -6.72 3.55
CA GLY A 145 19.24 -6.65 4.48
C GLY A 145 19.68 -5.23 4.81
N ASN A 146 18.79 -4.24 4.70
CA ASN A 146 19.02 -2.85 5.10
C ASN A 146 17.85 -2.35 5.96
N GLU A 147 18.01 -2.41 7.28
CA GLU A 147 16.96 -2.08 8.24
C GLU A 147 16.49 -0.63 8.15
N ILE A 148 17.37 0.31 7.82
CA ILE A 148 17.01 1.73 7.67
C ILE A 148 16.13 1.93 6.42
N LEU A 149 16.50 1.34 5.29
CA LEU A 149 15.71 1.39 4.07
C LEU A 149 14.34 0.72 4.28
N SER A 150 14.32 -0.45 4.92
CA SER A 150 13.10 -1.16 5.30
C SER A 150 12.19 -0.29 6.16
N PHE A 151 12.73 0.35 7.21
CA PHE A 151 11.99 1.27 8.08
C PHE A 151 11.39 2.44 7.29
N LEU A 152 12.17 3.09 6.41
CA LEU A 152 11.68 4.21 5.60
C LEU A 152 10.54 3.80 4.68
N LEU A 153 10.69 2.69 3.94
CA LEU A 153 9.64 2.19 3.04
C LEU A 153 8.39 1.75 3.79
N LEU A 154 8.55 1.07 4.93
CA LEU A 154 7.41 0.65 5.76
C LEU A 154 6.70 1.84 6.43
N SER A 155 7.40 2.95 6.74
CA SER A 155 6.78 4.17 7.23
C SER A 155 5.88 4.86 6.19
N LEU A 156 6.20 4.70 4.90
CA LEU A 156 5.42 5.21 3.78
C LEU A 156 4.33 4.23 3.29
N HIS A 157 4.33 3.01 3.81
CA HIS A 157 3.54 1.88 3.31
C HIS A 157 2.04 2.19 3.14
N ALA A 158 1.43 2.87 4.10
CA ALA A 158 0.01 3.19 4.06
C ALA A 158 -0.33 4.13 2.89
N ARG A 159 0.47 5.17 2.67
CA ARG A 159 0.31 6.12 1.56
C ARG A 159 0.59 5.45 0.21
N ILE A 160 1.63 4.61 0.15
CA ILE A 160 1.96 3.83 -1.05
C ILE A 160 0.81 2.88 -1.39
N SER A 161 0.25 2.19 -0.40
CA SER A 161 -0.91 1.31 -0.59
C SER A 161 -2.14 2.06 -1.12
N PHE A 162 -2.38 3.29 -0.62
CA PHE A 162 -3.46 4.14 -1.09
C PHE A 162 -3.25 4.58 -2.56
N LEU A 163 -2.04 5.01 -2.94
CA LEU A 163 -1.70 5.32 -4.33
C LEU A 163 -1.79 4.09 -5.25
N ARG A 164 -1.41 2.91 -4.74
CA ARG A 164 -1.52 1.64 -5.45
C ARG A 164 -2.98 1.31 -5.76
N SER A 165 -3.89 1.50 -4.81
CA SER A 165 -5.32 1.26 -5.06
C SER A 165 -5.88 2.15 -6.17
N MET A 166 -5.48 3.43 -6.21
CA MET A 166 -5.85 4.36 -7.29
C MET A 166 -5.28 3.92 -8.65
N SER A 167 -4.01 3.51 -8.68
CA SER A 167 -3.39 3.02 -9.92
C SER A 167 -4.09 1.77 -10.44
N LEU A 168 -4.32 0.77 -9.58
CA LEU A 168 -4.86 -0.54 -9.96
C LEU A 168 -6.36 -0.51 -10.28
N SER A 169 -7.12 0.50 -9.82
CA SER A 169 -8.55 0.62 -10.13
C SER A 169 -8.84 1.00 -11.58
N ARG A 170 -7.83 1.45 -12.35
CA ARG A 170 -8.03 1.75 -13.77
C ARG A 170 -8.15 0.47 -14.60
N PRO A 171 -9.07 0.43 -15.58
CA PRO A 171 -9.29 -0.75 -16.43
C PRO A 171 -8.01 -1.27 -17.07
N GLY A 172 -7.76 -2.57 -17.00
CA GLY A 172 -6.59 -3.24 -17.57
C GLY A 172 -5.30 -3.12 -16.74
N ARG A 173 -5.17 -2.11 -15.87
CA ARG A 173 -3.93 -1.83 -15.13
C ARG A 173 -3.53 -2.95 -14.16
N SER A 174 -4.51 -3.67 -13.62
CA SER A 174 -4.28 -4.82 -12.73
C SER A 174 -3.39 -5.88 -13.40
N LEU A 175 -3.75 -6.34 -14.60
CA LEU A 175 -3.01 -7.35 -15.36
C LEU A 175 -1.64 -6.84 -15.84
N GLU A 176 -1.55 -5.58 -16.28
CA GLU A 176 -0.29 -4.96 -16.66
C GLU A 176 0.68 -4.88 -15.49
N SER A 177 0.20 -4.46 -14.32
CA SER A 177 0.99 -4.40 -13.08
C SER A 177 1.60 -5.75 -12.72
N VAL A 178 0.84 -6.83 -12.85
CA VAL A 178 1.35 -8.19 -12.57
C VAL A 178 2.42 -8.60 -13.57
N LYS A 179 2.28 -8.27 -14.87
CA LYS A 179 3.33 -8.54 -15.87
C LYS A 179 4.63 -7.81 -15.54
N GLU A 180 4.54 -6.55 -15.11
CA GLU A 180 5.69 -5.77 -14.68
C GLU A 180 6.35 -6.35 -13.43
N LEU A 181 5.55 -6.74 -12.42
CA LEU A 181 6.05 -7.41 -11.21
C LEU A 181 6.66 -8.78 -11.51
N LYS A 182 6.16 -9.50 -12.52
CA LYS A 182 6.75 -10.76 -12.97
C LYS A 182 8.15 -10.53 -13.56
N ALA A 183 8.33 -9.52 -14.37
CA ALA A 183 9.66 -9.18 -14.90
C ALA A 183 10.65 -8.82 -13.77
N LEU A 184 10.18 -8.05 -12.77
CA LEU A 184 10.96 -7.78 -11.55
C LEU A 184 11.31 -9.08 -10.82
N PHE A 185 10.31 -9.92 -10.56
CA PHE A 185 10.50 -11.20 -9.86
C PHE A 185 11.51 -12.09 -10.57
N GLU A 186 11.45 -12.23 -11.89
CA GLU A 186 12.41 -13.02 -12.67
C GLU A 186 13.85 -12.48 -12.57
N ALA A 187 14.03 -11.16 -12.53
CA ALA A 187 15.33 -10.54 -12.30
C ALA A 187 15.86 -10.85 -10.88
N LEU A 188 14.99 -10.78 -9.87
CA LEU A 188 15.31 -11.12 -8.48
C LEU A 188 15.68 -12.61 -8.33
N GLU A 189 14.97 -13.52 -9.01
CA GLU A 189 15.29 -14.96 -8.98
C GLU A 189 16.66 -15.27 -9.59
N ARG A 190 17.04 -14.57 -10.66
CA ARG A 190 18.38 -14.70 -11.25
C ARG A 190 19.50 -14.05 -10.42
N GLY A 191 19.14 -13.26 -9.39
CA GLY A 191 20.11 -12.45 -8.63
C GLY A 191 20.68 -11.27 -9.42
N ASP A 192 20.03 -10.86 -10.50
CA ASP A 192 20.45 -9.74 -11.34
C ASP A 192 20.02 -8.41 -10.72
N ALA A 193 20.93 -7.82 -9.96
CA ALA A 193 20.67 -6.62 -9.18
C ALA A 193 20.33 -5.39 -10.06
N ASP A 194 20.98 -5.26 -11.20
CA ASP A 194 20.76 -4.13 -12.12
C ASP A 194 19.42 -4.27 -12.85
N ALA A 195 19.12 -5.47 -13.37
CA ALA A 195 17.82 -5.74 -13.97
C ALA A 195 16.68 -5.61 -12.98
N ALA A 196 16.85 -6.05 -11.72
CA ALA A 196 15.85 -5.89 -10.67
C ALA A 196 15.59 -4.41 -10.35
N CYS A 197 16.63 -3.59 -10.24
CA CYS A 197 16.52 -2.14 -10.07
C CYS A 197 15.74 -1.51 -11.23
N GLN A 198 16.12 -1.82 -12.48
CA GLN A 198 15.47 -1.27 -13.67
C GLN A 198 13.99 -1.68 -13.77
N ALA A 199 13.67 -2.96 -13.53
CA ALA A 199 12.30 -3.46 -13.57
C ALA A 199 11.44 -2.81 -12.48
N SER A 200 11.98 -2.62 -11.26
CA SER A 200 11.30 -1.90 -10.17
C SER A 200 11.03 -0.44 -10.55
N THR A 201 12.02 0.28 -11.06
CA THR A 201 11.90 1.67 -11.49
C THR A 201 10.85 1.82 -12.60
N HIS A 202 10.85 0.91 -13.58
CA HIS A 202 9.85 0.89 -14.65
C HIS A 202 8.43 0.66 -14.08
N HIS A 203 8.23 -0.34 -13.22
CA HIS A 203 6.95 -0.61 -12.60
C HIS A 203 6.41 0.60 -11.82
N VAL A 204 7.28 1.27 -11.04
CA VAL A 204 6.89 2.46 -10.28
C VAL A 204 6.53 3.63 -11.21
N ALA A 205 7.22 3.78 -12.36
CA ALA A 205 6.90 4.79 -13.36
C ALA A 205 5.53 4.57 -14.00
N GLU A 206 5.20 3.32 -14.35
CA GLU A 206 3.88 2.95 -14.90
C GLU A 206 2.77 3.14 -13.85
N ALA A 207 3.04 2.77 -12.59
CA ALA A 207 2.11 3.01 -11.48
C ALA A 207 1.88 4.53 -11.26
N LYS A 208 2.93 5.37 -11.36
CA LYS A 208 2.85 6.85 -11.31
C LYS A 208 1.92 7.36 -12.40
N SER A 209 2.18 6.97 -13.64
CA SER A 209 1.37 7.39 -14.80
C SER A 209 -0.10 7.04 -14.60
N SER A 210 -0.40 5.82 -14.16
CA SER A 210 -1.76 5.36 -13.92
C SER A 210 -2.44 6.12 -12.77
N ALA A 211 -1.77 6.32 -11.63
CA ALA A 211 -2.34 7.02 -10.48
C ALA A 211 -2.60 8.51 -10.77
N LEU A 212 -1.70 9.17 -11.50
CA LEU A 212 -1.89 10.58 -11.88
C LEU A 212 -3.08 10.76 -12.84
N ARG A 213 -3.29 9.83 -13.77
CA ARG A 213 -4.49 9.84 -14.62
C ARG A 213 -5.77 9.69 -13.78
N TYR A 214 -5.79 8.73 -12.84
CA TYR A 214 -6.93 8.56 -11.93
C TYR A 214 -7.25 9.85 -11.16
N LEU A 215 -6.23 10.52 -10.61
CA LEU A 215 -6.40 11.75 -9.84
C LEU A 215 -6.93 12.91 -10.71
N ASN A 216 -6.46 13.03 -11.94
CA ASN A 216 -6.91 14.08 -12.86
C ASN A 216 -8.36 13.85 -13.30
N GLU A 217 -8.73 12.61 -13.67
CA GLU A 217 -10.09 12.23 -14.04
C GLU A 217 -11.08 12.48 -12.88
N SER A 218 -10.68 12.12 -11.64
CA SER A 218 -11.50 12.36 -10.44
C SER A 218 -11.68 13.85 -10.09
N CYS A 219 -10.78 14.73 -10.53
CA CYS A 219 -10.92 16.18 -10.36
C CYS A 219 -11.87 16.81 -11.38
N GLU A 220 -11.99 16.24 -12.58
CA GLU A 220 -12.87 16.73 -13.66
C GLU A 220 -14.35 16.34 -13.41
N GLU A 221 -14.60 15.20 -12.76
CA GLU A 221 -15.96 14.70 -12.48
C GLU A 221 -16.66 15.44 -11.33
N GLY A 222 -15.97 16.29 -10.54
CA GLY A 222 -16.52 17.08 -9.42
C GLY A 222 -17.13 16.20 -8.32
N PRO A 223 -17.35 16.72 -7.10
CA PRO A 223 -18.08 15.96 -6.10
C PRO A 223 -19.52 15.78 -6.60
N THR A 224 -19.91 14.55 -6.92
CA THR A 224 -21.34 14.20 -7.11
C THR A 224 -22.09 14.63 -5.87
N ALA A 225 -22.99 15.59 -6.05
CA ALA A 225 -23.79 16.27 -5.03
C ALA A 225 -24.68 15.31 -4.23
#